data_f4a950bbc92804773288021d9d84ae7f
#
_entry.id   f4a950bbc92804773288021d9d84ae7f
#
_cell.length_a   1.000
_cell.length_b   1.000
_cell.length_c   1.000
_cell.angle_alpha   90.00
_cell.angle_beta   90.00
_cell.angle_gamma   90.00
#
_symmetry.space_group_name_H-M   'P 1'
#
loop_
_entity.id
_entity.type
_entity.pdbx_description
1 polymer ?
#
loop_
_entity_poly.entity_id
_entity_poly.type
_entity_poly.pdbx_seq_one_letter_code
_entity_poly.pdbx_strand_id
1 'polypeptide(L)'
;MKILQISYHTAPFGSAGKYDSGGLNIYVEKISNELSKNNYVTVVTAEKAESFVNDNLEFKSLNLFDKDLSVEDKEIYLQEFINKLYESVDLESFDVVHTHYWLSGLVGKEIANKFNKPLVYTSHSLGIFLDGYNKERVDCEKIIMTSSDIITTSSLFEEDLILKNYNVDFNKMKLITPGVDTEIFSPDSTLKRENIFLSIGRIQEQKGQMETIKFLDNFKKVENNFICYFVGGPSGKSGNEYLEELKKTVEDSNLESYIEFLDNLPQTEIRDLLNKSKLLIHTSKFETFGLVAAEANAMGVPVLTTNSGSVLEIVESNENGYYSESLIDGNVNNFVKELLNNNDKFEEIMLNCLDKSKAYSWDNTAREIEILYKDFA
;
A
#
# COMPACT_ATOMS: atom_id res chain seq x y z
N MET A 1 4.03 16.99 -21.04
CA MET A 1 4.94 17.49 -20.00
C MET A 1 6.07 16.51 -19.81
N LYS A 2 7.19 16.96 -19.23
CA LYS A 2 8.30 16.12 -18.77
C LYS A 2 8.23 16.01 -17.24
N ILE A 3 8.04 14.81 -16.72
CA ILE A 3 7.80 14.54 -15.30
C ILE A 3 9.00 13.77 -14.74
N LEU A 4 9.59 14.26 -13.66
CA LEU A 4 10.57 13.52 -12.89
C LEU A 4 9.88 12.91 -11.66
N GLN A 5 9.87 11.59 -11.57
CA GLN A 5 9.46 10.88 -10.36
C GLN A 5 10.66 10.31 -9.62
N ILE A 6 10.72 10.50 -8.32
CA ILE A 6 11.81 10.01 -7.47
C ILE A 6 11.26 8.97 -6.51
N SER A 7 11.72 7.72 -6.67
CA SER A 7 11.51 6.59 -5.76
C SER A 7 12.87 6.12 -5.25
N TYR A 8 13.47 6.92 -4.35
CA TYR A 8 14.86 6.77 -3.94
C TYR A 8 15.19 5.38 -3.39
N HIS A 9 14.44 4.92 -2.37
CA HIS A 9 14.83 3.78 -1.54
C HIS A 9 14.39 2.42 -2.09
N THR A 10 13.58 2.39 -3.14
CA THR A 10 13.06 1.16 -3.73
C THR A 10 12.80 1.33 -5.23
N ALA A 11 13.13 0.29 -6.00
CA ALA A 11 12.88 0.22 -7.44
C ALA A 11 11.43 -0.20 -7.69
N PRO A 12 10.59 0.65 -8.30
CA PRO A 12 9.18 0.34 -8.48
C PRO A 12 8.91 -0.73 -9.57
N PHE A 13 9.84 -0.92 -10.50
CA PHE A 13 9.63 -1.84 -11.63
C PHE A 13 10.34 -3.18 -11.42
N GLY A 14 9.71 -4.26 -11.87
CA GLY A 14 10.31 -5.60 -11.94
C GLY A 14 10.36 -6.39 -10.64
N SER A 15 9.79 -5.89 -9.54
CA SER A 15 9.86 -6.55 -8.23
C SER A 15 8.51 -6.79 -7.55
N ALA A 16 7.39 -6.59 -8.25
CA ALA A 16 6.06 -6.83 -7.67
C ALA A 16 5.95 -8.25 -7.09
N GLY A 17 5.72 -8.34 -5.78
CA GLY A 17 5.57 -9.61 -5.06
C GLY A 17 6.88 -10.28 -4.60
N LYS A 18 8.05 -9.63 -4.75
CA LYS A 18 9.32 -10.14 -4.21
C LYS A 18 9.91 -9.15 -3.21
N TYR A 19 10.19 -9.61 -1.99
CA TYR A 19 10.80 -8.85 -0.89
C TYR A 19 9.94 -7.66 -0.41
N ASP A 20 10.54 -6.52 -0.05
CA ASP A 20 9.88 -5.32 0.47
C ASP A 20 9.07 -4.50 -0.57
N SER A 21 8.75 -5.06 -1.74
CA SER A 21 7.89 -4.39 -2.71
C SER A 21 6.46 -4.31 -2.19
N GLY A 22 6.14 -3.18 -1.59
CA GLY A 22 4.84 -2.88 -1.00
C GLY A 22 3.98 -1.99 -1.90
N GLY A 23 2.92 -1.45 -1.32
CA GLY A 23 1.98 -0.56 -2.00
C GLY A 23 2.61 0.65 -2.69
N LEU A 24 3.74 1.18 -2.17
CA LEU A 24 4.48 2.26 -2.81
C LEU A 24 5.00 1.87 -4.20
N ASN A 25 5.59 0.68 -4.36
CA ASN A 25 6.13 0.23 -5.64
C ASN A 25 5.01 0.08 -6.67
N ILE A 26 3.90 -0.55 -6.27
CA ILE A 26 2.70 -0.68 -7.11
C ILE A 26 2.19 0.70 -7.52
N TYR A 27 2.08 1.62 -6.56
CA TYR A 27 1.62 2.98 -6.82
C TYR A 27 2.49 3.68 -7.86
N VAL A 28 3.81 3.73 -7.65
CA VAL A 28 4.74 4.43 -8.56
C VAL A 28 4.76 3.77 -9.94
N GLU A 29 4.80 2.44 -10.01
CA GLU A 29 4.73 1.70 -11.28
C GLU A 29 3.46 2.04 -12.05
N LYS A 30 2.29 1.93 -11.41
CA LYS A 30 1.00 2.13 -12.07
C LYS A 30 0.79 3.58 -12.53
N ILE A 31 1.04 4.56 -11.66
CA ILE A 31 0.89 5.97 -12.08
C ILE A 31 1.90 6.37 -13.16
N SER A 32 3.13 5.84 -13.12
CA SER A 32 4.13 6.14 -14.16
C SER A 32 3.71 5.58 -15.52
N ASN A 33 3.20 4.34 -15.55
CA ASN A 33 2.67 3.74 -16.77
C ASN A 33 1.46 4.54 -17.32
N GLU A 34 0.51 4.93 -16.47
CA GLU A 34 -0.65 5.71 -16.90
C GLU A 34 -0.24 7.11 -17.39
N LEU A 35 0.58 7.83 -16.64
CA LEU A 35 1.05 9.18 -17.01
C LEU A 35 1.87 9.18 -18.30
N SER A 36 2.64 8.11 -18.56
CA SER A 36 3.50 8.01 -19.77
C SER A 36 2.70 7.89 -21.07
N LYS A 37 1.40 7.59 -21.00
CA LYS A 37 0.52 7.59 -22.19
C LYS A 37 0.44 8.98 -22.86
N ASN A 38 0.56 10.05 -22.07
CA ASN A 38 0.41 11.44 -22.53
C ASN A 38 1.61 12.34 -22.22
N ASN A 39 2.58 11.87 -21.45
CA ASN A 39 3.69 12.67 -20.93
C ASN A 39 5.01 11.90 -21.04
N TYR A 40 6.14 12.61 -21.04
CA TYR A 40 7.44 11.99 -20.81
C TYR A 40 7.68 11.83 -19.31
N VAL A 41 7.79 10.58 -18.84
CA VAL A 41 7.99 10.26 -17.43
C VAL A 41 9.36 9.61 -17.26
N THR A 42 10.19 10.21 -16.41
CA THR A 42 11.44 9.60 -15.96
C THR A 42 11.31 9.24 -14.48
N VAL A 43 11.47 7.97 -14.15
CA VAL A 43 11.47 7.47 -12.77
C VAL A 43 12.89 7.12 -12.38
N VAL A 44 13.38 7.67 -11.27
CA VAL A 44 14.75 7.42 -10.79
C VAL A 44 14.76 6.76 -9.42
N THR A 45 15.68 5.81 -9.23
CA THR A 45 15.91 5.14 -7.96
C THR A 45 17.40 5.00 -7.65
N ALA A 46 17.75 4.88 -6.37
CA ALA A 46 19.10 4.54 -5.94
C ALA A 46 19.33 3.03 -5.83
N GLU A 47 18.25 2.24 -5.63
CA GLU A 47 18.33 0.79 -5.55
C GLU A 47 18.81 0.18 -6.87
N LYS A 48 19.65 -0.85 -6.79
CA LYS A 48 20.13 -1.59 -7.95
C LYS A 48 18.99 -2.30 -8.67
N ALA A 49 18.79 -1.94 -9.93
CA ALA A 49 17.80 -2.55 -10.81
C ALA A 49 18.20 -2.36 -12.28
N GLU A 50 17.58 -3.11 -13.17
CA GLU A 50 17.79 -2.94 -14.61
C GLU A 50 17.03 -1.70 -15.10
N SER A 51 17.76 -0.76 -15.67
CA SER A 51 17.18 0.45 -16.27
C SER A 51 16.60 0.15 -17.65
N PHE A 52 15.54 0.85 -18.04
CA PHE A 52 14.94 0.71 -19.36
C PHE A 52 14.38 2.03 -19.88
N VAL A 53 14.17 2.09 -21.19
CA VAL A 53 13.38 3.13 -21.86
C VAL A 53 12.33 2.44 -22.70
N ASN A 54 11.08 2.80 -22.53
CA ASN A 54 9.95 2.28 -23.28
C ASN A 54 9.00 3.44 -23.62
N ASP A 55 8.89 3.76 -24.92
CA ASP A 55 8.12 4.91 -25.43
C ASP A 55 8.42 6.21 -24.66
N ASN A 56 7.47 6.68 -23.86
CA ASN A 56 7.56 7.90 -23.07
C ASN A 56 7.93 7.64 -21.59
N LEU A 57 8.27 6.40 -21.23
CA LEU A 57 8.67 6.03 -19.87
C LEU A 57 10.14 5.63 -19.83
N GLU A 58 10.93 6.38 -19.09
CA GLU A 58 12.29 6.03 -18.73
C GLU A 58 12.37 5.63 -17.26
N PHE A 59 12.87 4.43 -16.98
CA PHE A 59 13.25 4.03 -15.63
C PHE A 59 14.77 3.95 -15.51
N LYS A 60 15.32 4.66 -14.53
CA LYS A 60 16.76 4.78 -14.33
C LYS A 60 17.14 4.42 -12.89
N SER A 61 17.89 3.33 -12.74
CA SER A 61 18.56 2.99 -11.49
C SER A 61 19.97 3.57 -11.49
N LEU A 62 20.35 4.24 -10.40
CA LEU A 62 21.71 4.75 -10.19
C LEU A 62 22.61 3.75 -9.45
N ASN A 63 22.09 2.57 -9.12
CA ASN A 63 22.84 1.40 -8.62
C ASN A 63 23.73 1.67 -7.40
N LEU A 64 23.19 2.31 -6.36
CA LEU A 64 23.95 2.65 -5.14
C LEU A 64 23.93 1.56 -4.09
N PHE A 65 22.81 0.87 -3.93
CA PHE A 65 22.65 -0.15 -2.90
C PHE A 65 21.73 -1.28 -3.35
N ASP A 66 21.88 -2.42 -2.68
CA ASP A 66 21.03 -3.60 -2.89
C ASP A 66 19.71 -3.45 -2.12
N LYS A 67 18.66 -4.14 -2.56
CA LYS A 67 17.31 -4.08 -1.99
C LYS A 67 17.23 -4.51 -0.52
N ASP A 68 18.12 -5.40 -0.09
CA ASP A 68 18.12 -5.98 1.26
C ASP A 68 18.61 -5.00 2.35
N LEU A 69 19.09 -3.83 1.96
CA LEU A 69 19.52 -2.81 2.91
C LEU A 69 18.31 -2.21 3.63
N SER A 70 18.43 -1.97 4.94
CA SER A 70 17.36 -1.31 5.70
C SER A 70 17.14 0.13 5.22
N VAL A 71 15.95 0.69 5.44
CA VAL A 71 15.65 2.08 5.01
C VAL A 71 16.58 3.06 5.70
N GLU A 72 16.91 2.85 6.98
CA GLU A 72 17.83 3.68 7.75
C GLU A 72 19.25 3.64 7.18
N ASP A 73 19.71 2.46 6.77
CA ASP A 73 21.05 2.31 6.18
C ASP A 73 21.14 2.92 4.77
N LYS A 74 20.02 3.02 4.06
CA LYS A 74 19.94 3.68 2.74
C LYS A 74 20.17 5.19 2.82
N GLU A 75 19.86 5.83 3.94
CA GLU A 75 19.98 7.29 4.11
C GLU A 75 21.40 7.81 3.86
N ILE A 76 22.44 7.05 4.18
CA ILE A 76 23.84 7.45 3.99
C ILE A 76 24.22 7.71 2.54
N TYR A 77 23.46 7.17 1.57
CA TYR A 77 23.71 7.33 0.13
C TYR A 77 23.00 8.53 -0.49
N LEU A 78 22.21 9.30 0.28
CA LEU A 78 21.43 10.44 -0.28
C LEU A 78 22.30 11.43 -1.06
N GLN A 79 23.42 11.84 -0.48
CA GLN A 79 24.29 12.83 -1.13
C GLN A 79 24.94 12.27 -2.41
N GLU A 80 25.35 10.99 -2.40
CA GLU A 80 25.88 10.34 -3.59
C GLU A 80 24.81 10.23 -4.69
N PHE A 81 23.57 9.91 -4.32
CA PHE A 81 22.45 9.86 -5.25
C PHE A 81 22.21 11.22 -5.92
N ILE A 82 22.18 12.30 -5.14
CA ILE A 82 22.00 13.66 -5.66
C ILE A 82 23.13 14.01 -6.63
N ASN A 83 24.39 13.73 -6.31
CA ASN A 83 25.52 13.99 -7.17
C ASN A 83 25.39 13.23 -8.51
N LYS A 84 25.06 11.92 -8.45
CA LYS A 84 24.83 11.12 -9.66
C LYS A 84 23.64 11.60 -10.50
N LEU A 85 22.57 12.10 -9.85
CA LEU A 85 21.46 12.72 -10.58
C LEU A 85 21.92 13.93 -11.39
N TYR A 86 22.73 14.82 -10.81
CA TYR A 86 23.28 15.98 -11.51
C TYR A 86 24.17 15.61 -12.70
N GLU A 87 24.86 14.48 -12.63
CA GLU A 87 25.75 14.01 -13.69
C GLU A 87 25.02 13.28 -14.82
N SER A 88 23.91 12.63 -14.50
CA SER A 88 23.31 11.62 -15.39
C SER A 88 21.90 11.93 -15.88
N VAL A 89 21.26 12.98 -15.36
CA VAL A 89 19.88 13.37 -15.69
C VAL A 89 19.81 14.85 -15.98
N ASP A 90 19.22 15.23 -17.11
CA ASP A 90 18.96 16.63 -17.46
C ASP A 90 17.80 17.20 -16.63
N LEU A 91 18.12 17.56 -15.38
CA LEU A 91 17.14 18.00 -14.38
C LEU A 91 16.47 19.34 -14.74
N GLU A 92 17.11 20.18 -15.55
CA GLU A 92 16.55 21.46 -15.98
C GLU A 92 15.38 21.28 -16.96
N SER A 93 15.37 20.18 -17.71
CA SER A 93 14.37 19.91 -18.73
C SER A 93 13.00 19.49 -18.20
N PHE A 94 12.87 19.11 -16.92
CA PHE A 94 11.59 18.68 -16.35
C PHE A 94 10.69 19.86 -16.01
N ASP A 95 9.39 19.64 -16.15
CA ASP A 95 8.34 20.61 -15.81
C ASP A 95 7.93 20.51 -14.34
N VAL A 96 7.99 19.29 -13.75
CA VAL A 96 7.59 19.00 -12.37
C VAL A 96 8.46 17.89 -11.77
N VAL A 97 8.68 17.95 -10.45
CA VAL A 97 9.32 16.91 -9.64
C VAL A 97 8.27 16.32 -8.70
N HIS A 98 8.02 15.01 -8.80
CA HIS A 98 7.13 14.29 -7.90
C HIS A 98 7.93 13.25 -7.09
N THR A 99 7.83 13.31 -5.78
CA THR A 99 8.62 12.47 -4.88
C THR A 99 7.74 11.55 -4.05
N HIS A 100 8.18 10.32 -3.90
CA HIS A 100 7.48 9.26 -3.20
C HIS A 100 8.26 8.82 -1.97
N TYR A 101 7.68 9.03 -0.78
CA TYR A 101 8.30 8.75 0.50
C TYR A 101 9.32 9.82 0.95
N TRP A 102 9.61 9.88 2.25
CA TRP A 102 10.40 10.97 2.86
C TRP A 102 11.83 11.09 2.35
N LEU A 103 12.56 9.96 2.11
CA LEU A 103 13.90 10.01 1.55
C LEU A 103 13.92 10.63 0.15
N SER A 104 12.94 10.28 -0.68
CA SER A 104 12.76 10.90 -2.00
C SER A 104 12.40 12.38 -1.87
N GLY A 105 11.59 12.74 -0.86
CA GLY A 105 11.20 14.11 -0.58
C GLY A 105 12.40 15.02 -0.26
N LEU A 106 13.40 14.52 0.49
CA LEU A 106 14.64 15.25 0.75
C LEU A 106 15.41 15.55 -0.54
N VAL A 107 15.54 14.56 -1.41
CA VAL A 107 16.19 14.72 -2.72
C VAL A 107 15.42 15.69 -3.60
N GLY A 108 14.10 15.49 -3.72
CA GLY A 108 13.26 16.34 -4.57
C GLY A 108 13.23 17.80 -4.13
N LYS A 109 13.24 18.06 -2.84
CA LYS A 109 13.35 19.43 -2.28
C LYS A 109 14.64 20.11 -2.74
N GLU A 110 15.78 19.42 -2.73
CA GLU A 110 17.04 19.98 -3.19
C GLU A 110 17.00 20.29 -4.69
N ILE A 111 16.51 19.36 -5.50
CA ILE A 111 16.38 19.52 -6.96
C ILE A 111 15.40 20.66 -7.29
N ALA A 112 14.20 20.64 -6.68
CA ALA A 112 13.17 21.64 -6.92
C ALA A 112 13.69 23.07 -6.62
N ASN A 113 14.36 23.25 -5.49
CA ASN A 113 14.93 24.53 -5.12
C ASN A 113 16.03 24.98 -6.10
N LYS A 114 16.94 24.08 -6.51
CA LYS A 114 18.07 24.42 -7.38
C LYS A 114 17.64 24.80 -8.78
N PHE A 115 16.66 24.09 -9.34
CA PHE A 115 16.19 24.29 -10.72
C PHE A 115 14.87 25.07 -10.81
N ASN A 116 14.38 25.58 -9.68
CA ASN A 116 13.11 26.32 -9.57
C ASN A 116 11.95 25.53 -10.21
N LYS A 117 11.76 24.26 -9.79
CA LYS A 117 10.70 23.39 -10.29
C LYS A 117 9.61 23.19 -9.23
N PRO A 118 8.34 23.04 -9.64
CA PRO A 118 7.27 22.63 -8.74
C PRO A 118 7.58 21.27 -8.11
N LEU A 119 7.32 21.15 -6.80
CA LEU A 119 7.52 19.94 -6.02
C LEU A 119 6.19 19.37 -5.55
N VAL A 120 5.89 18.16 -6.01
CA VAL A 120 4.78 17.34 -5.51
C VAL A 120 5.35 16.25 -4.60
N TYR A 121 4.71 16.01 -3.46
CA TYR A 121 5.12 15.01 -2.48
C TYR A 121 3.97 14.07 -2.14
N THR A 122 4.21 12.76 -2.22
CA THR A 122 3.34 11.69 -1.73
C THR A 122 4.05 10.95 -0.60
N SER A 123 3.44 10.89 0.59
CA SER A 123 4.08 10.35 1.79
C SER A 123 4.22 8.83 1.79
N HIS A 124 3.20 8.10 1.31
CA HIS A 124 3.00 6.64 1.37
C HIS A 124 3.00 6.03 2.78
N SER A 125 3.61 6.68 3.75
CA SER A 125 3.55 6.37 5.18
C SER A 125 4.08 7.55 5.97
N LEU A 126 3.67 7.67 7.23
CA LEU A 126 4.04 8.78 8.10
C LEU A 126 4.88 8.28 9.27
N GLY A 127 5.93 9.01 9.60
CA GLY A 127 6.87 8.70 10.69
C GLY A 127 6.23 8.69 12.08
N ILE A 128 5.09 9.36 12.26
CA ILE A 128 4.33 9.38 13.52
C ILE A 128 3.77 8.01 13.92
N PHE A 129 3.72 7.03 13.01
CA PHE A 129 3.16 5.69 13.25
C PHE A 129 4.18 4.60 13.43
N LEU A 130 5.47 4.92 13.35
CA LEU A 130 6.51 3.95 13.63
C LEU A 130 6.54 3.66 15.14
N ASP A 131 6.61 2.38 15.49
CA ASP A 131 6.87 1.96 16.86
C ASP A 131 8.17 2.62 17.33
N GLY A 132 8.05 3.51 18.35
CA GLY A 132 9.18 4.27 18.86
C GLY A 132 9.36 5.68 18.31
N TYR A 133 8.32 6.30 17.71
CA TYR A 133 8.30 7.70 17.26
C TYR A 133 9.67 8.20 16.78
N ASN A 134 9.96 7.99 15.49
CA ASN A 134 11.20 8.48 14.91
C ASN A 134 11.12 10.00 14.68
N LYS A 135 11.55 10.76 15.70
CA LYS A 135 11.50 12.22 15.65
C LYS A 135 12.27 12.81 14.46
N GLU A 136 13.41 12.24 14.11
CA GLU A 136 14.23 12.73 13.00
C GLU A 136 13.48 12.61 11.68
N ARG A 137 12.83 11.46 11.45
CA ARG A 137 11.99 11.27 10.26
C ARG A 137 10.81 12.24 10.24
N VAL A 138 10.10 12.42 11.36
CA VAL A 138 8.97 13.36 11.47
C VAL A 138 9.42 14.80 11.17
N ASP A 139 10.58 15.20 11.69
CA ASP A 139 11.13 16.54 11.42
C ASP A 139 11.52 16.71 9.93
N CYS A 140 12.09 15.67 9.30
CA CYS A 140 12.34 15.65 7.85
C CYS A 140 11.04 15.76 7.05
N GLU A 141 10.02 14.96 7.39
CA GLU A 141 8.71 15.01 6.74
C GLU A 141 8.08 16.41 6.84
N LYS A 142 8.17 17.08 8.00
CA LYS A 142 7.70 18.48 8.15
C LYS A 142 8.40 19.45 7.21
N ILE A 143 9.73 19.31 7.10
CA ILE A 143 10.52 20.15 6.20
C ILE A 143 10.11 19.92 4.75
N ILE A 144 9.93 18.66 4.33
CA ILE A 144 9.51 18.29 2.98
C ILE A 144 8.14 18.87 2.67
N MET A 145 7.14 18.57 3.52
CA MET A 145 5.76 19.00 3.33
C MET A 145 5.63 20.54 3.29
N THR A 146 6.37 21.25 4.15
CA THR A 146 6.36 22.70 4.15
C THR A 146 6.96 23.28 2.86
N SER A 147 7.99 22.61 2.32
CA SER A 147 8.69 23.03 1.10
C SER A 147 7.99 22.62 -0.20
N SER A 148 7.09 21.65 -0.14
CA SER A 148 6.34 21.18 -1.31
C SER A 148 5.27 22.21 -1.72
N ASP A 149 5.02 22.31 -3.02
CA ASP A 149 3.93 23.10 -3.56
C ASP A 149 2.59 22.38 -3.36
N ILE A 150 2.60 21.05 -3.58
CA ILE A 150 1.45 20.18 -3.35
C ILE A 150 1.88 18.92 -2.58
N ILE A 151 0.98 18.47 -1.71
CA ILE A 151 1.06 17.20 -0.98
C ILE A 151 -0.14 16.36 -1.41
N THR A 152 0.08 15.20 -1.99
CA THR A 152 -1.00 14.28 -2.29
C THR A 152 -1.21 13.32 -1.12
N THR A 153 -2.46 13.12 -0.75
CA THR A 153 -2.91 12.19 0.30
C THR A 153 -3.76 11.09 -0.32
N SER A 154 -3.67 9.89 0.23
CA SER A 154 -4.38 8.70 -0.30
C SER A 154 -5.78 8.54 0.29
N SER A 155 -6.07 9.22 1.41
CA SER A 155 -7.32 9.14 2.17
C SER A 155 -7.58 10.41 2.97
N LEU A 156 -8.82 10.64 3.36
CA LEU A 156 -9.18 11.73 4.29
C LEU A 156 -8.55 11.52 5.67
N PHE A 157 -8.40 10.27 6.07
CA PHE A 157 -7.71 9.93 7.31
C PHE A 157 -6.25 10.37 7.31
N GLU A 158 -5.50 10.10 6.23
CA GLU A 158 -4.13 10.56 6.07
C GLU A 158 -4.05 12.08 6.06
N GLU A 159 -4.97 12.74 5.37
CA GLU A 159 -5.08 14.21 5.31
C GLU A 159 -5.25 14.82 6.73
N ASP A 160 -6.21 14.30 7.50
CA ASP A 160 -6.47 14.76 8.88
C ASP A 160 -5.24 14.58 9.78
N LEU A 161 -4.52 13.46 9.62
CA LEU A 161 -3.31 13.20 10.38
C LEU A 161 -2.17 14.17 10.04
N ILE A 162 -1.98 14.46 8.75
CA ILE A 162 -0.97 15.43 8.31
C ILE A 162 -1.30 16.80 8.86
N LEU A 163 -2.54 17.26 8.77
CA LEU A 163 -2.98 18.54 9.33
C LEU A 163 -2.73 18.64 10.83
N LYS A 164 -3.03 17.59 11.58
CA LYS A 164 -2.88 17.59 13.04
C LYS A 164 -1.44 17.57 13.51
N ASN A 165 -0.53 16.91 12.77
CA ASN A 165 0.80 16.59 13.28
C ASN A 165 1.95 17.34 12.59
N TYR A 166 1.74 17.83 11.35
CA TYR A 166 2.83 18.37 10.55
C TYR A 166 2.75 19.88 10.30
N ASN A 167 1.68 20.55 10.75
CA ASN A 167 1.48 22.00 10.58
C ASN A 167 1.57 22.45 9.12
N VAL A 168 0.88 21.74 8.24
CA VAL A 168 0.82 22.00 6.80
C VAL A 168 -0.36 22.89 6.46
N ASP A 169 -0.22 23.74 5.44
CA ASP A 169 -1.34 24.50 4.87
C ASP A 169 -2.28 23.55 4.11
N PHE A 170 -3.55 23.52 4.50
CA PHE A 170 -4.58 22.70 3.86
C PHE A 170 -4.69 22.95 2.36
N ASN A 171 -4.46 24.18 1.88
CA ASN A 171 -4.54 24.51 0.46
C ASN A 171 -3.50 23.78 -0.40
N LYS A 172 -2.41 23.30 0.21
CA LYS A 172 -1.40 22.49 -0.47
C LYS A 172 -1.78 21.01 -0.58
N MET A 173 -2.82 20.57 0.12
CA MET A 173 -3.21 19.16 0.17
C MET A 173 -4.20 18.81 -0.93
N LYS A 174 -4.02 17.66 -1.54
CA LYS A 174 -4.91 17.10 -2.56
C LYS A 174 -5.16 15.63 -2.29
N LEU A 175 -6.41 15.30 -2.02
CA LEU A 175 -6.84 13.90 -1.89
C LEU A 175 -6.85 13.26 -3.27
N ILE A 176 -6.01 12.27 -3.48
CA ILE A 176 -5.91 11.48 -4.71
C ILE A 176 -5.82 10.01 -4.32
N THR A 177 -6.93 9.30 -4.41
CA THR A 177 -6.99 7.90 -4.00
C THR A 177 -6.24 6.99 -4.97
N PRO A 178 -5.48 6.00 -4.46
CA PRO A 178 -4.89 4.95 -5.29
C PRO A 178 -5.93 4.13 -6.03
N GLY A 179 -5.53 3.53 -7.14
CA GLY A 179 -6.37 2.64 -7.93
C GLY A 179 -6.18 1.17 -7.58
N VAL A 180 -7.03 0.33 -8.17
CA VAL A 180 -6.88 -1.12 -8.23
C VAL A 180 -6.59 -1.51 -9.68
N ASP A 181 -5.71 -2.48 -9.89
CA ASP A 181 -5.45 -3.04 -11.21
C ASP A 181 -6.56 -4.02 -11.62
N THR A 182 -7.54 -3.52 -12.36
CA THR A 182 -8.68 -4.32 -12.81
C THR A 182 -8.33 -5.32 -13.92
N GLU A 183 -7.16 -5.25 -14.54
CA GLU A 183 -6.67 -6.29 -15.46
C GLU A 183 -6.21 -7.52 -14.68
N ILE A 184 -5.62 -7.32 -13.51
CA ILE A 184 -5.22 -8.40 -12.62
C ILE A 184 -6.40 -8.80 -11.71
N PHE A 185 -6.96 -7.86 -10.96
CA PHE A 185 -8.02 -8.10 -9.98
C PHE A 185 -9.40 -7.99 -10.63
N SER A 186 -9.74 -9.01 -11.42
CA SER A 186 -11.04 -9.19 -12.06
C SER A 186 -11.58 -10.58 -11.67
N PRO A 187 -12.76 -10.67 -11.01
CA PRO A 187 -13.27 -11.93 -10.50
C PRO A 187 -13.71 -12.87 -11.63
N ASP A 188 -13.36 -14.12 -11.52
CA ASP A 188 -13.89 -15.20 -12.37
C ASP A 188 -15.19 -15.74 -11.76
N SER A 189 -16.31 -15.35 -12.33
CA SER A 189 -17.64 -15.76 -11.87
C SER A 189 -17.93 -17.26 -12.05
N THR A 190 -17.06 -17.99 -12.76
CA THR A 190 -17.23 -19.46 -12.93
C THR A 190 -16.64 -20.25 -11.77
N LEU A 191 -15.77 -19.65 -10.97
CA LEU A 191 -15.15 -20.28 -9.83
C LEU A 191 -16.07 -20.25 -8.59
N LYS A 192 -16.14 -21.40 -7.92
CA LYS A 192 -16.90 -21.49 -6.66
C LYS A 192 -16.06 -20.96 -5.51
N ARG A 193 -16.65 -20.09 -4.69
CA ARG A 193 -16.04 -19.63 -3.44
C ARG A 193 -16.04 -20.75 -2.40
N GLU A 194 -14.93 -20.84 -1.70
CA GLU A 194 -14.69 -21.78 -0.62
C GLU A 194 -14.62 -21.02 0.71
N ASN A 195 -14.74 -21.73 1.83
CA ASN A 195 -14.62 -21.12 3.16
C ASN A 195 -13.13 -20.80 3.48
N ILE A 196 -12.51 -20.05 2.60
CA ILE A 196 -11.13 -19.57 2.71
C ILE A 196 -11.16 -18.12 3.21
N PHE A 197 -10.37 -17.86 4.24
CA PHE A 197 -10.05 -16.54 4.72
C PHE A 197 -8.62 -16.17 4.31
N LEU A 198 -8.36 -14.89 4.10
CA LEU A 198 -7.03 -14.39 3.78
C LEU A 198 -6.61 -13.34 4.78
N SER A 199 -5.34 -13.35 5.15
CA SER A 199 -4.65 -12.25 5.81
C SER A 199 -3.42 -11.92 4.97
N ILE A 200 -3.48 -10.82 4.21
CA ILE A 200 -2.46 -10.48 3.20
C ILE A 200 -1.67 -9.27 3.66
N GLY A 201 -0.37 -9.40 3.73
CA GLY A 201 0.54 -8.32 4.08
C GLY A 201 1.87 -8.82 4.64
N ARG A 202 2.89 -7.97 4.63
CA ARG A 202 4.18 -8.29 5.23
C ARG A 202 4.00 -8.73 6.68
N ILE A 203 4.75 -9.73 7.12
CA ILE A 203 4.72 -10.19 8.50
C ILE A 203 5.48 -9.17 9.36
N GLN A 204 4.70 -8.33 10.03
CA GLN A 204 5.17 -7.23 10.91
C GLN A 204 4.09 -6.95 11.96
N GLU A 205 4.47 -6.57 13.17
CA GLU A 205 3.52 -6.25 14.25
C GLU A 205 2.49 -5.17 13.85
N GLN A 206 2.89 -4.21 13.01
CA GLN A 206 2.00 -3.16 12.51
C GLN A 206 0.87 -3.69 11.64
N LYS A 207 1.06 -4.87 11.01
CA LYS A 207 0.03 -5.52 10.19
C LYS A 207 -0.98 -6.33 11.01
N GLY A 208 -0.72 -6.50 12.31
CA GLY A 208 -1.70 -7.00 13.27
C GLY A 208 -2.09 -8.46 13.13
N GLN A 209 -1.26 -9.30 12.49
CA GLN A 209 -1.57 -10.72 12.27
C GLN A 209 -1.91 -11.47 13.56
N MET A 210 -1.36 -11.04 14.71
CA MET A 210 -1.70 -11.60 16.01
C MET A 210 -3.20 -11.43 16.33
N GLU A 211 -3.82 -10.30 15.95
CA GLU A 211 -5.26 -10.08 16.17
C GLU A 211 -6.10 -10.99 15.27
N THR A 212 -5.61 -11.30 14.07
CA THR A 212 -6.25 -12.31 13.20
C THR A 212 -6.23 -13.69 13.86
N ILE A 213 -5.10 -14.12 14.43
CA ILE A 213 -4.99 -15.42 15.13
C ILE A 213 -5.94 -15.47 16.33
N LYS A 214 -5.99 -14.41 17.15
CA LYS A 214 -6.92 -14.32 18.28
C LYS A 214 -8.39 -14.41 17.84
N PHE A 215 -8.73 -13.76 16.74
CA PHE A 215 -10.07 -13.88 16.15
C PHE A 215 -10.36 -15.32 15.74
N LEU A 216 -9.47 -15.98 15.03
CA LEU A 216 -9.64 -17.35 14.56
C LEU A 216 -9.74 -18.34 15.71
N ASP A 217 -8.99 -18.15 16.82
CA ASP A 217 -9.11 -18.96 18.04
C ASP A 217 -10.48 -18.81 18.69
N ASN A 218 -11.05 -17.63 18.67
CA ASN A 218 -12.41 -17.41 19.13
C ASN A 218 -13.44 -18.01 18.17
N PHE A 219 -13.30 -17.76 16.86
CA PHE A 219 -14.26 -18.11 15.82
C PHE A 219 -14.39 -19.64 15.65
N LYS A 220 -13.30 -20.41 15.78
CA LYS A 220 -13.33 -21.89 15.68
C LYS A 220 -14.26 -22.56 16.70
N LYS A 221 -14.63 -21.87 17.78
CA LYS A 221 -15.55 -22.37 18.81
C LYS A 221 -17.02 -22.35 18.34
N VAL A 222 -17.32 -21.53 17.32
CA VAL A 222 -18.69 -21.37 16.78
C VAL A 222 -18.83 -21.88 15.35
N GLU A 223 -17.72 -21.95 14.60
CA GLU A 223 -17.65 -22.51 13.25
C GLU A 223 -16.24 -23.07 13.02
N ASN A 224 -16.16 -24.28 12.48
CA ASN A 224 -14.90 -25.01 12.30
C ASN A 224 -14.62 -25.43 10.84
N ASN A 225 -15.48 -25.03 9.90
CA ASN A 225 -15.31 -25.32 8.49
C ASN A 225 -14.73 -24.12 7.75
N PHE A 226 -13.48 -23.80 8.00
CA PHE A 226 -12.72 -22.77 7.30
C PHE A 226 -11.22 -23.07 7.31
N ILE A 227 -10.47 -22.40 6.41
CA ILE A 227 -9.02 -22.30 6.43
C ILE A 227 -8.63 -20.83 6.23
N CYS A 228 -7.57 -20.38 6.88
CA CYS A 228 -7.03 -19.04 6.73
C CYS A 228 -5.59 -19.09 6.20
N TYR A 229 -5.33 -18.43 5.09
CA TYR A 229 -3.97 -18.25 4.57
C TYR A 229 -3.42 -16.89 5.01
N PHE A 230 -2.24 -16.92 5.64
CA PHE A 230 -1.43 -15.76 5.92
C PHE A 230 -0.43 -15.60 4.77
N VAL A 231 -0.63 -14.59 3.93
CA VAL A 231 0.15 -14.36 2.72
C VAL A 231 1.11 -13.18 2.91
N GLY A 232 2.40 -13.46 2.85
CA GLY A 232 3.46 -12.46 2.96
C GLY A 232 4.64 -12.96 3.76
N GLY A 233 5.83 -12.46 3.44
CA GLY A 233 7.06 -12.81 4.14
C GLY A 233 7.37 -11.88 5.32
N PRO A 234 8.30 -12.30 6.20
CA PRO A 234 8.79 -11.46 7.28
C PRO A 234 9.53 -10.23 6.73
N SER A 235 9.33 -9.08 7.36
CA SER A 235 9.93 -7.82 6.92
C SER A 235 10.34 -6.95 8.11
N GLY A 236 11.40 -6.15 7.91
CA GLY A 236 12.02 -5.35 8.95
C GLY A 236 12.89 -6.17 9.93
N LYS A 237 13.48 -5.49 10.92
CA LYS A 237 14.47 -6.09 11.84
C LYS A 237 13.88 -7.21 12.71
N SER A 238 12.61 -7.12 13.09
CA SER A 238 11.92 -8.09 13.96
C SER A 238 10.99 -9.03 13.21
N GLY A 239 10.91 -8.96 11.87
CA GLY A 239 9.95 -9.73 11.10
C GLY A 239 10.05 -11.25 11.29
N ASN A 240 11.26 -11.80 11.33
CA ASN A 240 11.47 -13.24 11.56
C ASN A 240 11.08 -13.65 12.98
N GLU A 241 11.42 -12.85 13.98
CA GLU A 241 11.05 -13.11 15.38
C GLU A 241 9.54 -13.07 15.55
N TYR A 242 8.87 -12.11 14.92
CA TYR A 242 7.42 -12.01 14.95
C TYR A 242 6.74 -13.18 14.21
N LEU A 243 7.28 -13.64 13.10
CA LEU A 243 6.76 -14.85 12.42
C LEU A 243 6.83 -16.09 13.32
N GLU A 244 7.94 -16.29 14.03
CA GLU A 244 8.06 -17.42 14.96
C GLU A 244 7.11 -17.28 16.17
N GLU A 245 6.87 -16.06 16.64
CA GLU A 245 5.85 -15.79 17.67
C GLU A 245 4.44 -16.15 17.18
N LEU A 246 4.09 -15.76 15.96
CA LEU A 246 2.79 -16.11 15.33
C LEU A 246 2.63 -17.62 15.22
N LYS A 247 3.64 -18.34 14.70
CA LYS A 247 3.60 -19.81 14.56
C LYS A 247 3.42 -20.49 15.91
N LYS A 248 4.16 -20.05 16.92
CA LYS A 248 4.03 -20.57 18.28
C LYS A 248 2.62 -20.32 18.83
N THR A 249 2.04 -19.16 18.60
CA THR A 249 0.67 -18.84 19.04
C THR A 249 -0.36 -19.74 18.33
N VAL A 250 -0.13 -20.06 17.06
CA VAL A 250 -0.98 -21.02 16.30
C VAL A 250 -0.93 -22.42 16.95
N GLU A 251 0.27 -22.92 17.30
CA GLU A 251 0.45 -24.19 18.00
C GLU A 251 -0.19 -24.18 19.38
N ASP A 252 0.10 -23.18 20.22
CA ASP A 252 -0.43 -23.06 21.57
C ASP A 252 -1.98 -22.97 21.58
N SER A 253 -2.57 -22.47 20.50
CA SER A 253 -4.02 -22.36 20.29
C SER A 253 -4.63 -23.54 19.55
N ASN A 254 -3.88 -24.56 19.14
CA ASN A 254 -4.32 -25.71 18.32
C ASN A 254 -5.04 -25.26 17.03
N LEU A 255 -4.42 -24.34 16.29
CA LEU A 255 -4.95 -23.77 15.05
C LEU A 255 -4.20 -24.27 13.79
N GLU A 256 -3.29 -25.24 13.89
CA GLU A 256 -2.42 -25.71 12.80
C GLU A 256 -3.23 -26.29 11.62
N SER A 257 -4.42 -26.84 11.88
CA SER A 257 -5.32 -27.32 10.83
C SER A 257 -6.19 -26.21 10.19
N TYR A 258 -6.18 -25.01 10.74
CA TYR A 258 -6.99 -23.87 10.29
C TYR A 258 -6.15 -22.75 9.67
N ILE A 259 -4.84 -22.72 9.90
CA ILE A 259 -3.96 -21.63 9.47
C ILE A 259 -2.77 -22.21 8.70
N GLU A 260 -2.51 -21.62 7.54
CA GLU A 260 -1.31 -21.88 6.76
C GLU A 260 -0.60 -20.56 6.44
N PHE A 261 0.72 -20.53 6.67
CA PHE A 261 1.57 -19.40 6.30
C PHE A 261 2.14 -19.62 4.90
N LEU A 262 1.78 -18.75 3.99
CA LEU A 262 2.34 -18.67 2.64
C LEU A 262 3.37 -17.54 2.59
N ASP A 263 4.43 -17.75 1.84
CA ASP A 263 5.45 -16.71 1.61
C ASP A 263 4.90 -15.58 0.71
N ASN A 264 5.76 -14.67 0.29
CA ASN A 264 5.40 -13.63 -0.68
C ASN A 264 4.93 -14.26 -1.99
N LEU A 265 3.74 -13.89 -2.42
CA LEU A 265 3.13 -14.34 -3.67
C LEU A 265 3.05 -13.19 -4.69
N PRO A 266 3.18 -13.46 -5.99
CA PRO A 266 2.90 -12.49 -7.03
C PRO A 266 1.41 -12.12 -7.05
N GLN A 267 1.08 -10.93 -7.56
CA GLN A 267 -0.31 -10.43 -7.61
C GLN A 267 -1.28 -11.39 -8.31
N THR A 268 -0.81 -12.13 -9.32
CA THR A 268 -1.62 -13.14 -10.02
C THR A 268 -2.03 -14.31 -9.13
N GLU A 269 -1.16 -14.77 -8.25
CA GLU A 269 -1.48 -15.82 -7.28
C GLU A 269 -2.36 -15.28 -6.14
N ILE A 270 -2.13 -14.04 -5.70
CA ILE A 270 -3.04 -13.35 -4.74
C ILE A 270 -4.44 -13.23 -5.34
N ARG A 271 -4.57 -12.84 -6.61
CA ARG A 271 -5.85 -12.84 -7.33
C ARG A 271 -6.52 -14.22 -7.29
N ASP A 272 -5.75 -15.29 -7.56
CA ASP A 272 -6.29 -16.66 -7.62
C ASP A 272 -6.77 -17.13 -6.24
N LEU A 273 -6.10 -16.73 -5.16
CA LEU A 273 -6.57 -16.94 -3.80
C LEU A 273 -7.85 -16.14 -3.50
N LEU A 274 -7.86 -14.84 -3.85
CA LEU A 274 -9.05 -13.98 -3.67
C LEU A 274 -10.26 -14.53 -4.44
N ASN A 275 -10.06 -15.08 -5.65
CA ASN A 275 -11.15 -15.71 -6.42
C ASN A 275 -11.84 -16.89 -5.70
N LYS A 276 -11.14 -17.56 -4.82
CA LYS A 276 -11.65 -18.71 -4.06
C LYS A 276 -12.14 -18.34 -2.67
N SER A 277 -11.75 -17.17 -2.17
CA SER A 277 -11.96 -16.78 -0.77
C SER A 277 -13.31 -16.12 -0.53
N LYS A 278 -13.81 -16.22 0.70
CA LYS A 278 -15.02 -15.54 1.17
C LYS A 278 -14.75 -14.34 2.07
N LEU A 279 -13.53 -14.18 2.58
CA LEU A 279 -13.22 -13.12 3.53
C LEU A 279 -11.75 -12.72 3.45
N LEU A 280 -11.48 -11.41 3.42
CA LEU A 280 -10.18 -10.84 3.78
C LEU A 280 -10.25 -10.36 5.23
N ILE A 281 -9.30 -10.75 6.08
CA ILE A 281 -9.13 -10.25 7.44
C ILE A 281 -7.95 -9.27 7.43
N HIS A 282 -8.26 -8.00 7.65
CA HIS A 282 -7.30 -6.90 7.59
C HIS A 282 -7.19 -6.24 8.96
N THR A 283 -6.13 -6.55 9.70
CA THR A 283 -5.92 -6.12 11.09
C THR A 283 -4.78 -5.12 11.27
N SER A 284 -4.32 -4.50 10.19
CA SER A 284 -3.27 -3.48 10.27
C SER A 284 -3.63 -2.43 11.32
N LYS A 285 -2.68 -2.11 12.19
CA LYS A 285 -2.83 -1.05 13.20
C LYS A 285 -2.95 0.32 12.54
N PHE A 286 -2.39 0.45 11.35
CA PHE A 286 -2.33 1.69 10.59
C PHE A 286 -2.19 1.45 9.08
N GLU A 287 -2.97 2.19 8.29
CA GLU A 287 -2.88 2.27 6.84
C GLU A 287 -3.11 3.70 6.37
N THR A 288 -2.39 4.12 5.34
CA THR A 288 -2.66 5.39 4.64
C THR A 288 -3.79 5.25 3.63
N PHE A 289 -3.98 4.06 3.05
CA PHE A 289 -5.11 3.75 2.16
C PHE A 289 -5.67 2.35 2.42
N GLY A 290 -4.88 1.29 2.22
CA GLY A 290 -5.32 -0.10 2.33
C GLY A 290 -5.57 -0.74 0.97
N LEU A 291 -4.58 -0.72 0.08
CA LEU A 291 -4.66 -1.31 -1.27
C LEU A 291 -5.23 -2.73 -1.26
N VAL A 292 -4.77 -3.58 -0.33
CA VAL A 292 -5.23 -4.97 -0.23
C VAL A 292 -6.74 -5.07 0.05
N ALA A 293 -7.30 -4.14 0.84
CA ALA A 293 -8.75 -4.09 1.08
C ALA A 293 -9.53 -3.67 -0.18
N ALA A 294 -8.99 -2.70 -0.94
CA ALA A 294 -9.58 -2.30 -2.21
C ALA A 294 -9.48 -3.40 -3.27
N GLU A 295 -8.34 -4.11 -3.36
CA GLU A 295 -8.13 -5.27 -4.24
C GLU A 295 -9.09 -6.42 -3.89
N ALA A 296 -9.30 -6.71 -2.59
CA ALA A 296 -10.26 -7.70 -2.15
C ALA A 296 -11.69 -7.34 -2.58
N ASN A 297 -12.10 -6.08 -2.40
CA ASN A 297 -13.41 -5.62 -2.86
C ASN A 297 -13.55 -5.70 -4.39
N ALA A 298 -12.51 -5.39 -5.15
CA ALA A 298 -12.52 -5.56 -6.62
C ALA A 298 -12.67 -7.02 -7.05
N MET A 299 -12.27 -7.96 -6.20
CA MET A 299 -12.48 -9.39 -6.39
C MET A 299 -13.79 -9.90 -5.79
N GLY A 300 -14.66 -9.00 -5.29
CA GLY A 300 -15.92 -9.38 -4.63
C GLY A 300 -15.72 -10.09 -3.29
N VAL A 301 -14.61 -9.84 -2.60
CA VAL A 301 -14.31 -10.40 -1.29
C VAL A 301 -14.55 -9.35 -0.22
N PRO A 302 -15.50 -9.58 0.72
CA PRO A 302 -15.73 -8.69 1.83
C PRO A 302 -14.53 -8.63 2.78
N VAL A 303 -14.37 -7.48 3.44
CA VAL A 303 -13.25 -7.22 4.33
C VAL A 303 -13.73 -7.14 5.78
N LEU A 304 -13.14 -7.97 6.65
CA LEU A 304 -13.24 -7.83 8.10
C LEU A 304 -12.04 -7.03 8.60
N THR A 305 -12.28 -5.90 9.25
CA THR A 305 -11.19 -5.04 9.72
C THR A 305 -11.39 -4.58 11.17
N THR A 306 -10.27 -4.28 11.82
CA THR A 306 -10.25 -3.46 13.03
C THR A 306 -10.35 -1.98 12.65
N ASN A 307 -10.51 -1.09 13.62
CA ASN A 307 -10.55 0.35 13.38
C ASN A 307 -9.14 0.86 12.98
N SER A 308 -8.77 0.65 11.73
CA SER A 308 -7.44 0.92 11.16
C SER A 308 -7.40 2.14 10.23
N GLY A 309 -8.13 3.18 10.59
CA GLY A 309 -8.03 4.48 9.93
C GLY A 309 -8.60 4.48 8.50
N SER A 310 -7.75 4.65 7.49
CA SER A 310 -8.18 4.79 6.09
C SER A 310 -8.98 3.62 5.53
N VAL A 311 -8.79 2.41 6.05
CA VAL A 311 -9.57 1.24 5.59
C VAL A 311 -11.07 1.40 5.87
N LEU A 312 -11.45 2.23 6.86
CA LEU A 312 -12.86 2.58 7.12
C LEU A 312 -13.48 3.47 6.03
N GLU A 313 -12.69 4.05 5.16
CA GLU A 313 -13.18 4.76 3.96
C GLU A 313 -13.51 3.77 2.82
N ILE A 314 -12.94 2.56 2.88
CA ILE A 314 -13.19 1.47 1.93
C ILE A 314 -14.31 0.55 2.41
N VAL A 315 -14.32 0.23 3.72
CA VAL A 315 -15.19 -0.79 4.32
C VAL A 315 -16.38 -0.15 5.02
N GLU A 316 -17.58 -0.52 4.60
CA GLU A 316 -18.84 -0.18 5.25
C GLU A 316 -19.49 -1.45 5.81
N SER A 317 -19.79 -1.42 7.13
CA SER A 317 -20.30 -2.60 7.84
C SER A 317 -21.64 -3.07 7.29
N ASN A 318 -21.72 -4.40 7.04
CA ASN A 318 -22.84 -5.13 6.45
C ASN A 318 -23.10 -4.83 4.95
N GLU A 319 -22.34 -3.92 4.34
CA GLU A 319 -22.43 -3.62 2.91
C GLU A 319 -21.34 -4.39 2.12
N ASN A 320 -20.07 -4.08 2.34
CA ASN A 320 -18.94 -4.71 1.65
C ASN A 320 -17.89 -5.28 2.61
N GLY A 321 -18.24 -5.41 3.88
CA GLY A 321 -17.38 -5.93 4.92
C GLY A 321 -17.96 -5.69 6.31
N TYR A 322 -17.08 -5.74 7.31
CA TYR A 322 -17.44 -5.45 8.70
C TYR A 322 -16.24 -4.86 9.44
N TYR A 323 -16.47 -3.85 10.25
CA TYR A 323 -15.44 -3.34 11.14
C TYR A 323 -15.88 -3.40 12.60
N SER A 324 -14.91 -3.66 13.48
CA SER A 324 -15.11 -3.65 14.93
C SER A 324 -13.81 -3.28 15.62
N GLU A 325 -13.87 -2.57 16.74
CA GLU A 325 -12.67 -2.27 17.56
C GLU A 325 -12.01 -3.55 18.09
N SER A 326 -12.79 -4.61 18.27
CA SER A 326 -12.33 -5.94 18.67
C SER A 326 -12.95 -6.99 17.77
N LEU A 327 -12.13 -7.83 17.15
CA LEU A 327 -12.64 -8.95 16.36
C LEU A 327 -13.18 -10.10 17.24
N ILE A 328 -12.92 -10.08 18.55
CA ILE A 328 -13.48 -11.02 19.52
C ILE A 328 -14.84 -10.51 20.01
N ASP A 329 -15.76 -10.30 19.09
CA ASP A 329 -17.13 -9.82 19.34
C ASP A 329 -18.14 -10.79 18.74
N GLY A 330 -19.25 -11.00 19.46
CA GLY A 330 -20.33 -11.89 18.97
C GLY A 330 -20.95 -11.43 17.66
N ASN A 331 -21.00 -10.12 17.41
CA ASN A 331 -21.52 -9.58 16.15
C ASN A 331 -20.57 -9.89 14.98
N VAL A 332 -19.26 -9.84 15.20
CA VAL A 332 -18.25 -10.25 14.21
C VAL A 332 -18.43 -11.72 13.87
N ASN A 333 -18.54 -12.58 14.88
CA ASN A 333 -18.78 -14.00 14.68
C ASN A 333 -20.08 -14.28 13.89
N ASN A 334 -21.17 -13.55 14.19
CA ASN A 334 -22.44 -13.69 13.48
C ASN A 334 -22.31 -13.27 12.01
N PHE A 335 -21.68 -12.11 11.75
CA PHE A 335 -21.43 -11.64 10.38
C PHE A 335 -20.64 -12.67 9.56
N VAL A 336 -19.49 -13.14 10.08
CA VAL A 336 -18.66 -14.10 9.37
C VAL A 336 -19.38 -15.43 9.18
N LYS A 337 -20.13 -15.91 10.18
CA LYS A 337 -20.93 -17.13 10.07
C LYS A 337 -22.04 -17.01 9.01
N GLU A 338 -22.69 -15.86 8.88
CA GLU A 338 -23.65 -15.60 7.81
C GLU A 338 -22.98 -15.68 6.43
N LEU A 339 -21.81 -15.06 6.23
CA LEU A 339 -21.05 -15.15 4.97
C LEU A 339 -20.73 -16.59 4.57
N LEU A 340 -20.43 -17.46 5.56
CA LEU A 340 -20.09 -18.85 5.28
C LEU A 340 -21.29 -19.69 4.91
N ASN A 341 -22.44 -19.49 5.58
CA ASN A 341 -23.57 -20.41 5.59
C ASN A 341 -24.80 -19.89 4.81
N ASN A 342 -24.84 -18.62 4.40
CA ASN A 342 -25.92 -18.00 3.64
C ASN A 342 -25.40 -17.49 2.30
N ASN A 343 -25.61 -18.26 1.23
CA ASN A 343 -25.12 -17.89 -0.10
C ASN A 343 -25.77 -16.60 -0.63
N ASP A 344 -27.06 -16.37 -0.38
CA ASP A 344 -27.75 -15.16 -0.86
C ASP A 344 -27.15 -13.91 -0.20
N LYS A 345 -26.86 -13.98 1.11
CA LYS A 345 -26.20 -12.88 1.82
C LYS A 345 -24.76 -12.67 1.34
N PHE A 346 -24.03 -13.73 1.05
CA PHE A 346 -22.70 -13.63 0.48
C PHE A 346 -22.72 -12.97 -0.90
N GLU A 347 -23.65 -13.37 -1.79
CA GLU A 347 -23.81 -12.76 -3.12
C GLU A 347 -24.17 -11.29 -3.04
N GLU A 348 -25.08 -10.89 -2.14
CA GLU A 348 -25.43 -9.49 -1.90
C GLU A 348 -24.19 -8.67 -1.55
N ILE A 349 -23.41 -9.11 -0.55
CA ILE A 349 -22.21 -8.41 -0.10
C ILE A 349 -21.12 -8.41 -1.18
N MET A 350 -20.95 -9.52 -1.90
CA MET A 350 -20.03 -9.62 -3.03
C MET A 350 -20.34 -8.57 -4.11
N LEU A 351 -21.62 -8.41 -4.48
CA LEU A 351 -22.03 -7.39 -5.47
C LEU A 351 -21.76 -5.97 -4.97
N ASN A 352 -21.97 -5.71 -3.70
CA ASN A 352 -21.64 -4.42 -3.09
C ASN A 352 -20.14 -4.14 -3.11
N CYS A 353 -19.28 -5.16 -2.82
CA CYS A 353 -17.83 -5.05 -2.96
C CYS A 353 -17.44 -4.62 -4.38
N LEU A 354 -17.98 -5.31 -5.39
CA LEU A 354 -17.70 -5.02 -6.79
C LEU A 354 -18.17 -3.61 -7.20
N ASP A 355 -19.30 -3.17 -6.69
CA ASP A 355 -19.81 -1.82 -7.00
C ASP A 355 -18.94 -0.73 -6.37
N LYS A 356 -18.59 -0.85 -5.10
CA LYS A 356 -17.73 0.10 -4.39
C LYS A 356 -16.33 0.18 -4.98
N SER A 357 -15.77 -0.95 -5.44
CA SER A 357 -14.41 -0.99 -6.02
C SER A 357 -14.27 -0.20 -7.32
N LYS A 358 -15.36 0.09 -8.03
CA LYS A 358 -15.37 0.90 -9.27
C LYS A 358 -14.85 2.33 -9.06
N ALA A 359 -14.89 2.82 -7.81
CA ALA A 359 -14.33 4.13 -7.47
C ALA A 359 -12.80 4.16 -7.55
N TYR A 360 -12.13 3.01 -7.48
CA TYR A 360 -10.68 2.90 -7.41
C TYR A 360 -10.10 2.49 -8.78
N SER A 361 -9.52 3.44 -9.50
CA SER A 361 -8.97 3.23 -10.84
C SER A 361 -7.64 3.96 -11.00
N TRP A 362 -6.60 3.27 -11.47
CA TRP A 362 -5.30 3.89 -11.75
C TRP A 362 -5.38 4.96 -12.85
N ASP A 363 -6.27 4.79 -13.84
CA ASP A 363 -6.54 5.82 -14.84
C ASP A 363 -7.09 7.12 -14.20
N ASN A 364 -8.05 6.99 -13.27
CA ASN A 364 -8.56 8.15 -12.53
C ASN A 364 -7.48 8.79 -11.66
N THR A 365 -6.71 7.98 -10.90
CA THR A 365 -5.60 8.46 -10.07
C THR A 365 -4.60 9.26 -10.91
N ALA A 366 -4.15 8.70 -12.04
CA ALA A 366 -3.19 9.36 -12.92
C ALA A 366 -3.76 10.62 -13.57
N ARG A 367 -5.03 10.61 -13.96
CA ARG A 367 -5.72 11.78 -14.52
C ARG A 367 -5.81 12.94 -13.51
N GLU A 368 -6.13 12.65 -12.26
CA GLU A 368 -6.15 13.66 -11.21
C GLU A 368 -4.75 14.25 -10.95
N ILE A 369 -3.72 13.39 -10.93
CA ILE A 369 -2.32 13.82 -10.84
C ILE A 369 -1.93 14.67 -12.06
N GLU A 370 -2.33 14.29 -13.27
CA GLU A 370 -2.02 15.06 -14.48
C GLU A 370 -2.68 16.44 -14.48
N ILE A 371 -3.92 16.54 -14.00
CA ILE A 371 -4.61 17.84 -13.83
C ILE A 371 -3.82 18.72 -12.85
N LEU A 372 -3.41 18.15 -11.72
CA LEU A 372 -2.61 18.85 -10.71
C LEU A 372 -1.28 19.36 -11.27
N TYR A 373 -0.60 18.60 -12.11
CA TYR A 373 0.65 19.06 -12.74
C TYR A 373 0.42 20.21 -13.72
N LYS A 374 -0.72 20.24 -14.43
CA LYS A 374 -1.06 21.31 -15.36
C LYS A 374 -1.31 22.66 -14.70
N ASP A 375 -1.64 22.66 -13.40
CA ASP A 375 -1.79 23.89 -12.62
C ASP A 375 -0.44 24.63 -12.43
N PHE A 376 0.69 23.96 -12.69
CA PHE A 376 2.03 24.53 -12.63
C PHE A 376 2.60 24.95 -14.00
N ALA A 377 1.96 24.57 -15.09
CA ALA A 377 2.40 24.85 -16.46
C ALA A 377 1.75 26.14 -16.98
#